data_d7d313f88e76b5297214d8c0ecb01680
#
_entry.id   d7d313f88e76b5297214d8c0ecb01680
#
_cell.length_a   1.000
_cell.length_b   1.000
_cell.length_c   1.000
_cell.angle_alpha   90.00
_cell.angle_beta   90.00
_cell.angle_gamma   90.00
#
_symmetry.space_group_name_H-M   'P 1'
#
loop_
_entity.id
_entity.type
_entity.pdbx_description
1 polymer ?
#
loop_
_entity_poly.entity_id
_entity_poly.type
_entity_poly.pdbx_seq_one_letter_code
_entity_poly.pdbx_strand_id
1 'polypeptide(L)' 'MAEIVPMTEEQKFKLEIYRLLSKNNSAAEEAFAFIGADQLKLELFKLHYNDGGANPDFTSRTIEAVRKSKEALDLFTTGA' A
#
# COMPACT_ATOMS: atom_id res chain seq x y z
N MET A 1 22.33 21.91 15.55
CA MET A 1 22.31 20.51 15.20
C MET A 1 20.90 20.01 14.91
N ALA A 2 20.72 19.35 13.81
CA ALA A 2 19.41 18.89 13.44
C ALA A 2 19.00 17.68 14.28
N GLU A 3 17.80 17.74 14.81
CA GLU A 3 17.23 16.59 15.49
C GLU A 3 16.71 15.61 14.48
N ILE A 4 17.07 14.35 14.65
CA ILE A 4 16.53 13.30 13.82
C ILE A 4 15.30 12.74 14.53
N VAL A 5 14.15 13.05 13.97
CA VAL A 5 12.89 12.53 14.51
C VAL A 5 12.61 11.19 13.84
N PRO A 6 12.52 10.10 14.61
CA PRO A 6 12.21 8.80 14.01
C PRO A 6 10.87 8.82 13.31
N MET A 7 10.80 8.15 12.18
CA MET A 7 9.52 8.00 11.48
C MET A 7 8.59 7.09 12.27
N THR A 8 7.30 7.44 12.26
CA THR A 8 6.27 6.56 12.80
C THR A 8 6.11 5.35 11.90
N GLU A 9 5.44 4.31 12.40
CA GLU A 9 5.16 3.14 11.58
C GLU A 9 4.35 3.53 10.34
N GLU A 10 3.40 4.41 10.51
CA GLU A 10 2.59 4.88 9.39
C GLU A 10 3.45 5.58 8.34
N GLN A 11 4.38 6.42 8.78
CA GLN A 11 5.28 7.12 7.86
C GLN A 11 6.19 6.15 7.11
N LYS A 12 6.67 5.11 7.80
CA LYS A 12 7.50 4.09 7.16
C LYS A 12 6.72 3.35 6.08
N PHE A 13 5.48 3.00 6.36
CA PHE A 13 4.62 2.32 5.39
C PHE A 13 4.36 3.21 4.19
N LYS A 14 4.06 4.48 4.44
CA LYS A 14 3.80 5.44 3.37
C LYS A 14 5.04 5.65 2.50
N LEU A 15 6.21 5.74 3.11
CA LEU A 15 7.44 5.91 2.36
C LEU A 15 7.71 4.69 1.47
N GLU A 16 7.50 3.51 2.01
CA GLU A 16 7.70 2.27 1.26
C GLU A 16 6.75 2.21 0.07
N ILE A 17 5.49 2.56 0.27
CA ILE A 17 4.49 2.59 -0.79
C ILE A 17 4.85 3.64 -1.84
N TYR A 18 5.26 4.80 -1.40
CA TYR A 18 5.63 5.88 -2.30
C TYR A 18 6.76 5.45 -3.25
N ARG A 19 7.74 4.74 -2.72
CA ARG A 19 8.82 4.20 -3.53
C ARG A 19 8.33 3.14 -4.50
N LEU A 20 7.47 2.26 -4.01
CA LEU A 20 6.91 1.17 -4.83
C LEU A 20 6.13 1.74 -6.02
N LEU A 21 5.44 2.85 -5.81
CA LEU A 21 4.62 3.48 -6.84
C LEU A 21 5.38 4.52 -7.66
N SER A 22 6.70 4.48 -7.62
CA SER A 22 7.57 5.36 -8.41
C SER A 22 7.29 6.83 -8.16
N LYS A 23 7.00 7.17 -6.92
CA LYS A 23 6.74 8.55 -6.48
C LYS A 23 5.49 9.17 -7.14
N ASN A 24 4.54 8.34 -7.52
CA ASN A 24 3.28 8.81 -8.10
C ASN A 24 2.31 9.19 -6.98
N ASN A 25 2.04 10.48 -6.82
CA ASN A 25 1.24 10.97 -5.71
C ASN A 25 -0.21 10.47 -5.75
N SER A 26 -0.82 10.45 -6.93
CA SER A 26 -2.21 10.00 -7.05
C SER A 26 -2.36 8.54 -6.65
N ALA A 27 -1.48 7.69 -7.14
CA ALA A 27 -1.50 6.28 -6.78
C ALA A 27 -1.20 6.09 -5.30
N ALA A 28 -0.25 6.87 -4.77
CA ALA A 28 0.11 6.77 -3.36
C ALA A 28 -1.05 7.13 -2.45
N GLU A 29 -1.83 8.15 -2.80
CA GLU A 29 -3.00 8.54 -2.00
C GLU A 29 -4.01 7.41 -1.92
N GLU A 30 -4.27 6.74 -3.03
CA GLU A 30 -5.20 5.61 -3.05
C GLU A 30 -4.70 4.48 -2.14
N ALA A 31 -3.41 4.17 -2.21
CA ALA A 31 -2.84 3.13 -1.38
C ALA A 31 -2.85 3.51 0.10
N PHE A 32 -2.52 4.76 0.41
CA PHE A 32 -2.50 5.22 1.80
C PHE A 32 -3.87 5.15 2.45
N ALA A 33 -4.92 5.45 1.69
CA ALA A 33 -6.29 5.39 2.20
C ALA A 33 -6.66 3.98 2.64
N PHE A 34 -6.08 2.98 2.00
CA PHE A 34 -6.34 1.59 2.37
C PHE A 34 -5.41 1.11 3.49
N ILE A 35 -4.11 1.37 3.34
CA ILE A 35 -3.10 0.73 4.19
C ILE A 35 -3.03 1.36 5.58
N GLY A 36 -3.02 2.68 5.65
CA GLY A 36 -2.85 3.37 6.93
C GLY A 36 -1.58 2.90 7.62
N ALA A 37 -1.73 2.41 8.83
CA ALA A 37 -0.61 1.90 9.63
C ALA A 37 -0.70 0.38 9.85
N ASP A 38 -1.47 -0.33 9.04
CA ASP A 38 -1.71 -1.75 9.21
C ASP A 38 -0.73 -2.56 8.36
N GLN A 39 0.12 -3.33 9.01
CA GLN A 39 1.14 -4.11 8.31
C GLN A 39 0.54 -5.20 7.44
N LEU A 40 -0.54 -5.83 7.87
CA LEU A 40 -1.19 -6.86 7.06
C LEU A 40 -1.69 -6.28 5.74
N LYS A 41 -2.32 -5.10 5.82
CA LYS A 41 -2.80 -4.43 4.61
C LYS A 41 -1.64 -4.05 3.69
N LEU A 42 -0.53 -3.61 4.27
CA LEU A 42 0.66 -3.28 3.50
C LEU A 42 1.19 -4.51 2.75
N GLU A 43 1.30 -5.64 3.43
CA GLU A 43 1.80 -6.86 2.80
C GLU A 43 0.87 -7.34 1.69
N LEU A 44 -0.42 -7.32 1.93
CA LEU A 44 -1.39 -7.70 0.93
C LEU A 44 -1.33 -6.79 -0.30
N PHE A 45 -1.23 -5.49 -0.05
CA PHE A 45 -1.13 -4.52 -1.14
C PHE A 45 0.11 -4.79 -2.00
N LYS A 46 1.26 -5.00 -1.36
CA LYS A 46 2.49 -5.25 -2.08
C LYS A 46 2.39 -6.50 -2.93
N LEU A 47 1.80 -7.55 -2.37
CA LEU A 47 1.64 -8.81 -3.07
C LEU A 47 0.79 -8.66 -4.34
N HIS A 48 -0.36 -8.04 -4.20
CA HIS A 48 -1.27 -7.87 -5.33
C HIS A 48 -0.77 -6.82 -6.34
N TYR A 49 -0.09 -5.81 -5.85
CA TYR A 49 0.49 -4.81 -6.74
C TYR A 49 1.54 -5.43 -7.65
N ASN A 50 2.38 -6.30 -7.08
CA ASN A 50 3.41 -6.99 -7.85
C ASN A 50 2.81 -7.97 -8.85
N ASP A 51 1.71 -8.63 -8.48
CA ASP A 51 1.03 -9.55 -9.37
C ASP A 51 0.40 -8.85 -10.57
N GLY A 52 0.09 -7.57 -10.42
CA GLY A 52 -0.50 -6.79 -11.49
C GLY A 52 0.45 -6.42 -12.62
N GLY A 53 1.66 -6.80 -12.50
CA GLY A 53 2.84 -6.67 -13.34
C GLY A 53 2.85 -5.85 -14.62
N ALA A 54 1.95 -6.08 -15.54
CA ALA A 54 2.07 -5.52 -16.88
C ALA A 54 1.31 -4.21 -17.09
N ASN A 55 0.51 -3.78 -16.13
CA ASN A 55 -0.28 -2.57 -16.30
C ASN A 55 0.59 -1.31 -16.12
N PRO A 56 0.74 -0.47 -17.14
CA PRO A 56 1.58 0.72 -17.04
C PRO A 56 0.95 1.88 -16.27
N ASP A 57 -0.35 1.83 -16.01
CA ASP A 57 -1.04 2.89 -15.30
C ASP A 57 -0.98 2.64 -13.80
N PHE A 58 -0.14 3.42 -13.12
CA PHE A 58 0.05 3.24 -11.67
C PHE A 58 -1.24 3.40 -10.89
N THR A 59 -2.09 4.35 -11.28
CA THR A 59 -3.33 4.60 -10.56
C THR A 59 -4.29 3.42 -10.68
N SER A 60 -4.52 2.94 -11.89
CA SER A 60 -5.40 1.79 -12.12
C SER A 60 -4.87 0.55 -11.43
N ARG A 61 -3.57 0.32 -11.53
CA ARG A 61 -2.92 -0.81 -10.90
C ARG A 61 -3.06 -0.77 -9.38
N THR A 62 -2.93 0.43 -8.81
CA THR A 62 -3.08 0.62 -7.38
C THR A 62 -4.51 0.35 -6.93
N ILE A 63 -5.50 0.88 -7.65
CA ILE A 63 -6.91 0.65 -7.32
C ILE A 63 -7.23 -0.85 -7.36
N GLU A 64 -6.75 -1.53 -8.38
CA GLU A 64 -6.95 -2.97 -8.50
C GLU A 64 -6.31 -3.73 -7.35
N ALA A 65 -5.08 -3.37 -7.00
CA ALA A 65 -4.38 -4.01 -5.89
C ALA A 65 -5.11 -3.77 -4.56
N VAL A 66 -5.62 -2.57 -4.35
CA VAL A 66 -6.40 -2.25 -3.15
C VAL A 66 -7.67 -3.09 -3.10
N ARG A 67 -8.37 -3.20 -4.23
CA ARG A 67 -9.61 -3.98 -4.29
C ARG A 67 -9.35 -5.44 -3.95
N LYS A 68 -8.34 -6.03 -4.58
CA LYS A 68 -7.98 -7.43 -4.32
C LYS A 68 -7.50 -7.64 -2.89
N SER A 69 -6.78 -6.67 -2.36
CA SER A 69 -6.31 -6.76 -0.98
C SER A 69 -7.46 -6.72 0.01
N LYS A 70 -8.47 -5.90 -0.26
CA LYS A 70 -9.66 -5.85 0.61
C LYS A 70 -10.39 -7.20 0.60
N GLU A 71 -10.52 -7.81 -0.57
CA GLU A 71 -11.14 -9.12 -0.66
C GLU A 71 -10.35 -10.17 0.11
N ALA A 72 -9.02 -10.16 -0.04
CA ALA A 72 -8.17 -11.09 0.67
C ALA A 72 -8.21 -10.85 2.18
N LEU A 73 -8.28 -9.58 2.59
CA LEU A 73 -8.33 -9.23 4.00
C LEU A 73 -9.52 -9.87 4.71
N ASP A 74 -10.64 -9.99 4.03
CA ASP A 74 -11.81 -10.65 4.59
C ASP A 74 -11.52 -12.09 4.99
N LEU A 75 -10.66 -12.78 4.26
CA LEU A 75 -10.28 -14.15 4.60
C LEU A 75 -9.53 -14.23 5.93
N PHE A 76 -8.81 -13.17 6.28
CA PHE A 76 -8.01 -13.15 7.49
C PHE A 76 -8.76 -12.59 8.68
N THR A 77 -9.79 -11.80 8.45
CA THR A 77 -10.52 -11.12 9.52
C THR A 77 -11.83 -11.79 9.87
N THR A 78 -12.52 -12.37 8.88
CA THR A 78 -13.76 -13.10 9.15
C THR A 78 -13.48 -14.53 9.56
N GLY A 79 -12.27 -14.95 9.47
CA GLY A 79 -11.82 -16.29 9.66
C GLY A 79 -12.59 -17.10 10.68
N ALA A 80 -13.70 -17.35 10.45
CA ALA A 80 -14.57 -18.10 11.31
C ALA A 80 -13.93 -19.33 11.86
#